data_0f3e9659fbf73ae74fd6b6a3af8ce1fd
#
_entry.id   0f3e9659fbf73ae74fd6b6a3af8ce1fd
#
_cell.length_a   1.000
_cell.length_b   1.000
_cell.length_c   1.000
_cell.angle_alpha   90.00
_cell.angle_beta   90.00
_cell.angle_gamma   90.00
#
_symmetry.space_group_name_H-M   'P 1'
#
loop_
_entity.id
_entity.type
_entity.pdbx_description
1 polymer ?
#
loop_
_entity_poly.entity_id
_entity_poly.type
_entity_poly.pdbx_seq_one_letter_code
_entity_poly.pdbx_strand_id
1 'polypeptide(L)'
;MTKQGKVYLIGAGPGDPGLLSIKAMECLKAADAVVYDRLADPRILAYARPDAEMVYVGKASANHTMRQPDINKLLVKLAAEGKTVARLKGGDPFVFGRGGEEAIELLEAGLPFEFVPGVTSAIAVAEYAGIPVTHRRVATSFAVITGHEDPTKGESTINWQGLATAVDTLVFLMGVENIPKITQKLIENGRSADTPAAVIRWGTHPEQQTLVTTVGTAAADVAAAGLKPPAIFIVGNVVKLREQLRWYDNKPLFGKTIVVTRARSQASALTKQLEAEGAKVIEAPSIKIVPPETYAPLDEAIKNIHTYKWLVLTSANGVKAFFARLAHAGLDARALAGVKIAAIGCGTAKALQSCGVKADLVPCTYKAEELAEALAPQLEKGDKVLIPRAKEAREVLPETLRRLGAEADVITAYETAAVCENAAELMEALQNKEVDMVTFTSSSTVTNFLKVLGGSKELLEGVALAAIGPVTAETCRKNGLTPAVTAGTFTIDGLTDTIKSYYIKE
;
A
#
# COMPACT_ATOMS: atom_id res chain seq x y z
N MET A 1 39.11 12.00 4.46
CA MET A 1 38.04 12.99 4.23
C MET A 1 36.76 12.38 4.77
N THR A 2 36.16 12.94 5.80
CA THR A 2 34.83 12.53 6.27
C THR A 2 33.85 12.75 5.12
N LYS A 3 33.02 11.74 4.81
CA LYS A 3 31.99 11.84 3.79
C LYS A 3 31.04 12.96 4.18
N GLN A 4 30.96 14.02 3.38
CA GLN A 4 30.00 15.11 3.63
C GLN A 4 28.61 14.57 3.34
N GLY A 5 27.68 14.74 4.28
CA GLY A 5 26.28 14.35 4.09
C GLY A 5 25.56 15.26 3.10
N LYS A 6 24.37 14.85 2.67
CA LYS A 6 23.53 15.59 1.73
C LYS A 6 22.07 15.49 2.16
N VAL A 7 21.29 16.58 1.97
CA VAL A 7 19.85 16.58 2.23
C VAL A 7 19.07 16.64 0.92
N TYR A 8 18.13 15.70 0.75
CA TYR A 8 17.11 15.78 -0.28
C TYR A 8 15.81 16.29 0.32
N LEU A 9 15.33 17.44 -0.16
CA LEU A 9 14.04 18.03 0.21
C LEU A 9 12.99 17.51 -0.79
N ILE A 10 12.21 16.52 -0.36
CA ILE A 10 11.42 15.65 -1.25
C ILE A 10 9.94 15.93 -1.07
N GLY A 11 9.23 16.22 -2.17
CA GLY A 11 7.77 16.20 -2.21
C GLY A 11 7.24 14.78 -2.21
N ALA A 12 6.48 14.45 -1.16
CA ALA A 12 5.84 13.13 -0.99
C ALA A 12 4.55 12.97 -1.82
N GLY A 13 4.10 14.04 -2.49
CA GLY A 13 2.81 14.03 -3.17
C GLY A 13 1.62 14.25 -2.23
N PRO A 14 0.39 14.15 -2.74
CA PRO A 14 -0.84 14.54 -2.04
C PRO A 14 -1.44 13.45 -1.15
N GLY A 15 -0.93 12.20 -1.21
CA GLY A 15 -1.44 11.06 -0.46
C GLY A 15 -1.33 9.73 -1.20
N ASP A 16 -1.77 9.65 -2.45
CA ASP A 16 -1.60 8.43 -3.26
C ASP A 16 -0.11 8.13 -3.49
N PRO A 17 0.43 6.98 -2.99
CA PRO A 17 1.83 6.60 -3.23
C PRO A 17 2.20 6.47 -4.71
N GLY A 18 1.22 6.21 -5.59
CA GLY A 18 1.42 6.16 -7.03
C GLY A 18 1.82 7.51 -7.66
N LEU A 19 1.62 8.61 -6.93
CA LEU A 19 2.02 9.96 -7.34
C LEU A 19 3.42 10.37 -6.83
N LEU A 20 4.13 9.47 -6.16
CA LEU A 20 5.52 9.69 -5.79
C LEU A 20 6.39 9.68 -7.05
N SER A 21 7.25 10.69 -7.22
CA SER A 21 8.16 10.71 -8.35
C SER A 21 9.22 9.59 -8.24
N ILE A 22 9.66 9.04 -9.39
CA ILE A 22 10.69 8.01 -9.44
C ILE A 22 11.96 8.48 -8.70
N LYS A 23 12.35 9.74 -8.90
CA LYS A 23 13.51 10.34 -8.23
C LYS A 23 13.33 10.38 -6.71
N ALA A 24 12.15 10.68 -6.21
CA ALA A 24 11.84 10.65 -4.77
C ALA A 24 12.02 9.25 -4.20
N MET A 25 11.52 8.23 -4.88
CA MET A 25 11.67 6.82 -4.49
C MET A 25 13.16 6.40 -4.46
N GLU A 26 13.95 6.81 -5.46
CA GLU A 26 15.39 6.52 -5.51
C GLU A 26 16.16 7.20 -4.36
N CYS A 27 15.83 8.47 -4.05
CA CYS A 27 16.41 9.19 -2.93
C CYS A 27 16.07 8.53 -1.59
N LEU A 28 14.83 8.03 -1.41
CA LEU A 28 14.42 7.30 -0.22
C LEU A 28 15.20 6.00 -0.03
N LYS A 29 15.39 5.24 -1.12
CA LYS A 29 16.18 4.00 -1.12
C LYS A 29 17.66 4.22 -0.78
N ALA A 30 18.19 5.40 -1.07
CA ALA A 30 19.58 5.75 -0.81
C ALA A 30 19.81 6.46 0.54
N ALA A 31 18.75 6.88 1.23
CA ALA A 31 18.84 7.67 2.45
C ALA A 31 19.30 6.85 3.65
N ASP A 32 20.19 7.45 4.46
CA ASP A 32 20.63 6.95 5.77
C ASP A 32 19.66 7.37 6.87
N ALA A 33 18.96 8.51 6.67
CA ALA A 33 17.91 9.00 7.56
C ALA A 33 16.73 9.57 6.77
N VAL A 34 15.50 9.30 7.26
CA VAL A 34 14.24 9.80 6.68
C VAL A 34 13.55 10.66 7.73
N VAL A 35 13.41 11.97 7.44
CA VAL A 35 12.70 12.93 8.30
C VAL A 35 11.34 13.23 7.68
N TYR A 36 10.26 12.90 8.36
CA TYR A 36 8.90 12.95 7.79
C TYR A 36 7.85 13.46 8.78
N ASP A 37 6.71 13.91 8.27
CA ASP A 37 5.56 14.39 9.05
C ASP A 37 4.27 13.63 8.68
N ARG A 38 3.16 13.99 9.33
CA ARG A 38 1.85 13.34 9.18
C ARG A 38 1.27 13.38 7.76
N LEU A 39 1.69 14.30 6.91
CA LEU A 39 1.14 14.46 5.57
C LEU A 39 1.82 13.55 4.53
N ALA A 40 2.95 12.91 4.90
CA ALA A 40 3.55 11.87 4.07
C ALA A 40 2.80 10.55 4.34
N ASP A 41 2.29 9.92 3.29
CA ASP A 41 1.61 8.62 3.42
C ASP A 41 2.57 7.56 3.96
N PRO A 42 2.20 6.80 5.02
CA PRO A 42 3.07 5.78 5.62
C PRO A 42 3.55 4.71 4.63
N ARG A 43 2.79 4.41 3.59
CA ARG A 43 3.15 3.45 2.54
C ARG A 43 4.41 3.88 1.76
N ILE A 44 4.67 5.18 1.65
CA ILE A 44 5.88 5.73 1.02
C ILE A 44 7.13 5.40 1.84
N LEU A 45 7.01 5.35 3.17
CA LEU A 45 8.13 5.02 4.06
C LEU A 45 8.68 3.61 3.83
N ALA A 46 7.87 2.71 3.27
CA ALA A 46 8.30 1.36 2.91
C ALA A 46 9.35 1.31 1.78
N TYR A 47 9.57 2.41 1.06
CA TYR A 47 10.66 2.51 0.09
C TYR A 47 12.02 2.83 0.73
N ALA A 48 12.05 3.28 1.98
CA ALA A 48 13.30 3.49 2.71
C ALA A 48 14.03 2.16 2.98
N ARG A 49 15.33 2.23 3.16
CA ARG A 49 16.14 1.07 3.57
C ARG A 49 15.68 0.59 4.96
N PRO A 50 15.72 -0.73 5.23
CA PRO A 50 15.33 -1.26 6.54
C PRO A 50 16.17 -0.75 7.72
N ASP A 51 17.41 -0.31 7.45
CA ASP A 51 18.38 0.21 8.42
C ASP A 51 18.41 1.76 8.44
N ALA A 52 17.56 2.45 7.68
CA ALA A 52 17.46 3.90 7.71
C ALA A 52 16.88 4.40 9.04
N GLU A 53 17.46 5.47 9.57
CA GLU A 53 16.94 6.15 10.76
C GLU A 53 15.65 6.88 10.43
N MET A 54 14.53 6.50 11.06
CA MET A 54 13.20 7.07 10.82
C MET A 54 12.89 8.14 11.87
N VAL A 55 12.80 9.41 11.46
CA VAL A 55 12.57 10.55 12.35
C VAL A 55 11.25 11.24 12.05
N TYR A 56 10.26 11.05 12.93
CA TYR A 56 8.98 11.74 12.84
C TYR A 56 9.04 13.13 13.45
N VAL A 57 8.65 14.16 12.67
CA VAL A 57 8.68 15.57 13.10
C VAL A 57 7.32 16.25 13.11
N GLY A 58 6.25 15.49 12.87
CA GLY A 58 4.87 15.98 12.89
C GLY A 58 4.31 16.22 14.29
N LYS A 59 3.06 16.71 14.37
CA LYS A 59 2.35 16.85 15.64
C LYS A 59 1.99 15.48 16.18
N ALA A 60 2.58 15.08 17.30
CA ALA A 60 2.13 13.93 18.08
C ALA A 60 1.02 14.37 19.05
N SER A 61 0.06 13.48 19.33
CA SER A 61 -1.13 13.74 20.16
C SER A 61 -0.83 14.01 21.64
N ALA A 62 0.42 13.88 22.09
CA ALA A 62 0.82 14.12 23.48
C ALA A 62 2.23 14.72 23.55
N ASN A 63 2.35 16.02 23.63
CA ASN A 63 3.55 16.82 23.90
C ASN A 63 4.71 16.76 22.87
N HIS A 64 5.05 17.93 22.36
CA HIS A 64 6.16 18.35 21.51
C HIS A 64 5.97 18.19 20.00
N THR A 65 5.23 19.16 19.43
CA THR A 65 5.40 19.52 18.00
C THR A 65 6.80 20.12 17.84
N MET A 66 7.65 19.49 17.05
CA MET A 66 8.93 20.09 16.70
C MET A 66 8.67 21.37 15.88
N ARG A 67 9.21 22.51 16.33
CA ARG A 67 9.06 23.77 15.63
C ARG A 67 9.95 23.80 14.39
N GLN A 68 9.59 24.58 13.37
CA GLN A 68 10.38 24.64 12.15
C GLN A 68 11.88 24.94 12.35
N PRO A 69 12.29 25.88 13.24
CA PRO A 69 13.71 26.06 13.50
C PRO A 69 14.42 24.82 14.06
N ASP A 70 13.69 23.99 14.82
CA ASP A 70 14.26 22.76 15.39
C ASP A 70 14.38 21.67 14.32
N ILE A 71 13.42 21.61 13.37
CA ILE A 71 13.51 20.73 12.19
C ILE A 71 14.71 21.12 11.34
N ASN A 72 14.90 22.43 11.07
CA ASN A 72 16.03 22.93 10.30
C ASN A 72 17.36 22.51 10.94
N LYS A 73 17.53 22.74 12.26
CA LYS A 73 18.71 22.29 13.03
C LYS A 73 18.93 20.80 12.98
N LEU A 74 17.84 20.01 13.02
CA LEU A 74 17.92 18.54 12.91
C LEU A 74 18.49 18.12 11.55
N LEU A 75 18.02 18.73 10.47
CA LEU A 75 18.52 18.46 9.12
C LEU A 75 20.00 18.78 8.98
N VAL A 76 20.41 19.95 9.49
CA VAL A 76 21.82 20.37 9.54
C VAL A 76 22.66 19.37 10.33
N LYS A 77 22.20 18.96 11.53
CA LYS A 77 22.89 18.00 12.38
C LYS A 77 23.11 16.67 11.66
N LEU A 78 22.05 16.06 11.13
CA LEU A 78 22.13 14.76 10.45
C LEU A 78 23.06 14.79 9.23
N ALA A 79 23.01 15.87 8.44
CA ALA A 79 23.91 16.04 7.31
C ALA A 79 25.35 16.30 7.72
N ALA A 80 25.60 17.04 8.79
CA ALA A 80 26.93 17.27 9.34
C ALA A 80 27.58 15.98 9.88
N GLU A 81 26.76 15.03 10.35
CA GLU A 81 27.20 13.66 10.72
C GLU A 81 27.59 12.79 9.49
N GLY A 82 27.51 13.33 8.27
CA GLY A 82 27.85 12.62 7.04
C GLY A 82 26.73 11.76 6.45
N LYS A 83 25.49 11.88 6.97
CA LYS A 83 24.32 11.11 6.51
C LYS A 83 23.72 11.70 5.23
N THR A 84 23.23 10.83 4.37
CA THR A 84 22.27 11.17 3.29
C THR A 84 20.89 11.24 3.90
N VAL A 85 20.27 12.41 3.91
CA VAL A 85 18.97 12.66 4.58
C VAL A 85 17.88 12.85 3.54
N ALA A 86 16.79 12.11 3.63
CA ALA A 86 15.55 12.34 2.89
C ALA A 86 14.54 13.08 3.79
N ARG A 87 14.29 14.37 3.50
CA ARG A 87 13.22 15.14 4.15
C ARG A 87 11.95 15.04 3.33
N LEU A 88 11.00 14.19 3.75
CA LEU A 88 9.69 14.04 3.12
C LEU A 88 8.71 15.11 3.59
N LYS A 89 8.07 15.77 2.64
CA LYS A 89 7.09 16.85 2.87
C LYS A 89 5.82 16.56 2.06
N GLY A 90 4.65 16.62 2.68
CA GLY A 90 3.39 16.44 1.95
C GLY A 90 3.26 17.44 0.78
N GLY A 91 2.74 16.98 -0.36
CA GLY A 91 2.67 17.77 -1.59
C GLY A 91 4.05 18.05 -2.21
N ASP A 92 4.34 19.32 -2.40
CA ASP A 92 5.61 19.84 -2.95
C ASP A 92 6.34 20.72 -1.92
N PRO A 93 7.68 20.64 -1.81
CA PRO A 93 8.46 21.42 -0.83
C PRO A 93 8.32 22.92 -0.96
N PHE A 94 8.08 23.44 -2.16
CA PHE A 94 7.97 24.88 -2.44
C PHE A 94 6.54 25.43 -2.43
N VAL A 95 5.51 24.56 -2.46
CA VAL A 95 4.12 25.01 -2.42
C VAL A 95 3.62 25.00 -0.97
N PHE A 96 3.84 26.11 -0.26
CA PHE A 96 3.55 26.29 1.18
C PHE A 96 4.18 25.24 2.09
N GLY A 97 5.20 24.54 1.59
CA GLY A 97 5.91 23.48 2.30
C GLY A 97 7.09 23.95 3.16
N ARG A 98 7.45 25.26 3.12
CA ARG A 98 8.59 25.85 3.83
C ARG A 98 9.96 25.25 3.46
N GLY A 99 10.06 24.55 2.32
CA GLY A 99 11.32 23.93 1.86
C GLY A 99 12.42 24.96 1.60
N GLY A 100 12.06 26.19 1.21
CA GLY A 100 13.01 27.28 1.06
C GLY A 100 13.71 27.67 2.37
N GLU A 101 12.97 27.68 3.49
CA GLU A 101 13.55 27.99 4.82
C GLU A 101 14.53 26.87 5.25
N GLU A 102 14.16 25.60 5.04
CA GLU A 102 15.02 24.46 5.31
C GLU A 102 16.33 24.51 4.47
N ALA A 103 16.23 24.89 3.18
CA ALA A 103 17.38 24.98 2.30
C ALA A 103 18.32 26.14 2.64
N ILE A 104 17.79 27.29 3.07
CA ILE A 104 18.61 28.46 3.47
C ILE A 104 19.48 28.08 4.67
N GLU A 105 18.95 27.43 5.69
CA GLU A 105 19.71 26.97 6.86
C GLU A 105 20.82 25.97 6.48
N LEU A 106 20.53 25.05 5.53
CA LEU A 106 21.54 24.12 5.01
C LEU A 106 22.65 24.84 4.27
N LEU A 107 22.28 25.85 3.44
CA LEU A 107 23.23 26.68 2.70
C LEU A 107 24.15 27.45 3.66
N GLU A 108 23.59 28.08 4.69
CA GLU A 108 24.35 28.80 5.72
C GLU A 108 25.31 27.88 6.49
N ALA A 109 24.92 26.61 6.68
CA ALA A 109 25.77 25.59 7.28
C ALA A 109 26.80 24.99 6.30
N GLY A 110 26.85 25.41 5.03
CA GLY A 110 27.76 24.87 4.01
C GLY A 110 27.47 23.44 3.61
N LEU A 111 26.24 22.96 3.79
CA LEU A 111 25.82 21.58 3.52
C LEU A 111 25.12 21.48 2.16
N PRO A 112 25.43 20.44 1.35
CA PRO A 112 24.79 20.23 0.06
C PRO A 112 23.34 19.77 0.22
N PHE A 113 22.47 20.31 -0.59
CA PHE A 113 21.06 19.89 -0.66
C PHE A 113 20.58 19.81 -2.11
N GLU A 114 19.44 19.15 -2.29
CA GLU A 114 18.76 19.06 -3.58
C GLU A 114 17.25 19.01 -3.37
N PHE A 115 16.49 19.71 -4.22
CA PHE A 115 15.05 19.61 -4.25
C PHE A 115 14.59 18.49 -5.18
N VAL A 116 13.63 17.72 -4.72
CA VAL A 116 12.90 16.75 -5.52
C VAL A 116 11.43 17.14 -5.52
N PRO A 117 10.92 17.74 -6.60
CA PRO A 117 9.53 18.16 -6.69
C PRO A 117 8.55 17.03 -6.44
N GLY A 118 7.40 17.37 -5.86
CA GLY A 118 6.27 16.46 -5.68
C GLY A 118 4.99 17.05 -6.29
N VAL A 119 3.98 16.22 -6.48
CA VAL A 119 2.67 16.66 -6.96
C VAL A 119 1.96 17.39 -5.83
N THR A 120 1.69 18.69 -6.01
CA THR A 120 0.98 19.48 -5.01
C THR A 120 -0.49 19.09 -4.90
N SER A 121 -1.03 19.07 -3.67
CA SER A 121 -2.45 18.85 -3.41
C SER A 121 -3.37 19.85 -4.13
N ALA A 122 -2.89 21.07 -4.40
CA ALA A 122 -3.65 22.07 -5.13
C ALA A 122 -4.11 21.62 -6.53
N ILE A 123 -3.37 20.71 -7.16
CA ILE A 123 -3.67 20.16 -8.47
C ILE A 123 -4.25 18.77 -8.34
N ALA A 124 -3.53 17.85 -7.68
CA ALA A 124 -3.92 16.44 -7.66
C ALA A 124 -5.24 16.17 -6.92
N VAL A 125 -5.50 16.85 -5.81
CA VAL A 125 -6.77 16.69 -5.09
C VAL A 125 -7.95 17.20 -5.92
N ALA A 126 -7.75 18.26 -6.69
CA ALA A 126 -8.76 18.75 -7.64
C ALA A 126 -9.04 17.72 -8.74
N GLU A 127 -7.98 17.14 -9.35
CA GLU A 127 -8.10 16.09 -10.37
C GLU A 127 -8.82 14.85 -9.85
N TYR A 128 -8.48 14.37 -8.66
CA TYR A 128 -9.13 13.23 -8.02
C TYR A 128 -10.60 13.50 -7.68
N ALA A 129 -10.94 14.77 -7.43
CA ALA A 129 -12.33 15.18 -7.28
C ALA A 129 -13.04 15.41 -8.64
N GLY A 130 -12.37 15.23 -9.78
CA GLY A 130 -12.92 15.49 -11.10
C GLY A 130 -13.13 16.98 -11.40
N ILE A 131 -12.31 17.85 -10.76
CA ILE A 131 -12.39 19.31 -10.94
C ILE A 131 -11.08 19.78 -11.58
N PRO A 132 -11.04 20.08 -12.87
CA PRO A 132 -9.84 20.63 -13.50
C PRO A 132 -9.60 22.06 -13.04
N VAL A 133 -8.37 22.40 -12.62
CA VAL A 133 -8.05 23.79 -12.19
C VAL A 133 -8.07 24.80 -13.35
N THR A 134 -7.90 24.32 -14.58
CA THR A 134 -8.08 25.08 -15.83
C THR A 134 -8.88 24.26 -16.84
N HIS A 135 -9.68 24.94 -17.66
CA HIS A 135 -10.41 24.29 -18.75
C HIS A 135 -10.69 25.30 -19.87
N ARG A 136 -10.47 24.89 -21.13
CA ARG A 136 -10.73 25.76 -22.28
C ARG A 136 -12.18 26.27 -22.24
N ARG A 137 -12.37 27.57 -22.40
CA ARG A 137 -13.66 28.30 -22.36
C ARG A 137 -14.34 28.40 -20.97
N VAL A 138 -13.73 27.86 -19.90
CA VAL A 138 -14.28 27.94 -18.53
C VAL A 138 -13.34 28.68 -17.60
N ALA A 139 -12.04 28.34 -17.61
CA ALA A 139 -11.03 28.95 -16.77
C ALA A 139 -9.66 28.95 -17.48
N THR A 140 -9.12 30.14 -17.69
CA THR A 140 -7.81 30.38 -18.34
C THR A 140 -6.73 30.68 -17.33
N SER A 141 -7.11 30.98 -16.09
CA SER A 141 -6.21 31.30 -14.98
C SER A 141 -6.59 30.55 -13.71
N PHE A 142 -5.59 30.18 -12.91
CA PHE A 142 -5.81 29.72 -11.55
C PHE A 142 -4.76 30.27 -10.61
N ALA A 143 -5.11 30.40 -9.33
CA ALA A 143 -4.18 30.81 -8.28
C ALA A 143 -4.25 29.83 -7.11
N VAL A 144 -3.09 29.56 -6.51
CA VAL A 144 -2.97 28.75 -5.28
C VAL A 144 -2.63 29.71 -4.14
N ILE A 145 -3.46 29.73 -3.10
CA ILE A 145 -3.42 30.71 -2.02
C ILE A 145 -3.36 29.94 -0.68
N THR A 146 -2.58 30.47 0.27
CA THR A 146 -2.71 30.00 1.66
C THR A 146 -3.98 30.57 2.30
N GLY A 147 -4.80 29.72 2.85
CA GLY A 147 -5.95 30.13 3.66
C GLY A 147 -5.61 30.43 5.13
N HIS A 148 -4.34 30.25 5.51
CA HIS A 148 -3.84 30.54 6.85
C HIS A 148 -2.62 31.45 6.77
N GLU A 149 -2.85 32.75 6.98
CA GLU A 149 -1.77 33.73 7.10
C GLU A 149 -1.21 33.73 8.53
N ASP A 150 -0.01 34.26 8.69
CA ASP A 150 0.63 34.42 9.99
C ASP A 150 -0.24 35.35 10.88
N PRO A 151 -0.79 34.86 11.99
CA PRO A 151 -1.67 35.66 12.84
C PRO A 151 -0.94 36.82 13.53
N THR A 152 0.39 36.88 13.51
CA THR A 152 1.18 37.97 14.07
C THR A 152 1.25 39.16 13.13
N LYS A 153 0.87 39.04 11.84
CA LYS A 153 0.76 40.12 10.88
C LYS A 153 -0.57 40.84 11.09
N GLY A 154 -0.50 42.14 11.34
CA GLY A 154 -1.71 42.96 11.61
C GLY A 154 -2.66 43.09 10.42
N GLU A 155 -2.17 42.96 9.18
CA GLU A 155 -2.95 43.07 7.94
C GLU A 155 -2.68 41.91 7.01
N SER A 156 -3.72 41.50 6.26
CA SER A 156 -3.60 40.49 5.21
C SER A 156 -2.74 40.97 4.07
N THR A 157 -1.81 40.15 3.61
CA THR A 157 -0.99 40.45 2.43
C THR A 157 -1.63 39.97 1.12
N ILE A 158 -2.81 39.34 1.21
CA ILE A 158 -3.55 38.82 0.05
C ILE A 158 -4.27 40.00 -0.65
N ASN A 159 -4.05 40.13 -1.96
CA ASN A 159 -4.82 41.07 -2.78
C ASN A 159 -6.20 40.46 -3.10
N TRP A 160 -7.16 40.64 -2.18
CA TRP A 160 -8.49 40.06 -2.29
C TRP A 160 -9.26 40.59 -3.50
N GLN A 161 -9.12 41.89 -3.85
CA GLN A 161 -9.77 42.48 -5.01
C GLN A 161 -9.26 41.86 -6.32
N GLY A 162 -7.95 41.69 -6.48
CA GLY A 162 -7.37 41.07 -7.65
C GLY A 162 -7.79 39.59 -7.77
N LEU A 163 -7.77 38.84 -6.67
CA LEU A 163 -8.21 37.47 -6.67
C LEU A 163 -9.71 37.28 -6.97
N ALA A 164 -10.55 38.15 -6.40
CA ALA A 164 -11.99 38.05 -6.57
C ALA A 164 -12.42 38.30 -8.03
N THR A 165 -11.70 39.14 -8.77
CA THR A 165 -12.15 39.65 -10.09
C THR A 165 -11.33 39.14 -11.27
N ALA A 166 -10.01 38.92 -11.10
CA ALA A 166 -9.09 38.67 -12.22
C ALA A 166 -8.72 37.19 -12.40
N VAL A 167 -8.99 36.30 -11.42
CA VAL A 167 -8.59 34.91 -11.48
C VAL A 167 -9.82 33.99 -11.55
N ASP A 168 -9.86 33.10 -12.55
CA ASP A 168 -11.01 32.23 -12.79
C ASP A 168 -11.19 31.17 -11.70
N THR A 169 -10.10 30.48 -11.34
CA THR A 169 -10.11 29.40 -10.33
C THR A 169 -9.20 29.74 -9.17
N LEU A 170 -9.71 29.68 -7.96
CA LEU A 170 -8.95 29.87 -6.72
C LEU A 170 -8.87 28.56 -5.97
N VAL A 171 -7.65 28.18 -5.53
CA VAL A 171 -7.41 26.97 -4.73
C VAL A 171 -6.77 27.40 -3.40
N PHE A 172 -7.52 27.29 -2.32
CA PHE A 172 -7.03 27.62 -0.99
C PHE A 172 -6.52 26.38 -0.29
N LEU A 173 -5.26 26.38 0.09
CA LEU A 173 -4.64 25.38 0.95
C LEU A 173 -4.67 25.85 2.41
N MET A 174 -4.78 24.91 3.37
CA MET A 174 -4.80 25.22 4.81
C MET A 174 -5.93 26.18 5.24
N GLY A 175 -7.02 26.25 4.47
CA GLY A 175 -8.05 27.29 4.61
C GLY A 175 -9.36 26.86 5.26
N VAL A 176 -9.54 25.58 5.64
CA VAL A 176 -10.86 25.03 6.03
C VAL A 176 -11.46 25.79 7.23
N GLU A 177 -10.66 26.06 8.25
CA GLU A 177 -11.10 26.81 9.44
C GLU A 177 -11.38 28.29 9.13
N ASN A 178 -10.82 28.81 8.06
CA ASN A 178 -10.94 30.20 7.62
C ASN A 178 -11.94 30.38 6.47
N ILE A 179 -12.67 29.35 6.04
CA ILE A 179 -13.67 29.45 4.97
C ILE A 179 -14.66 30.60 5.21
N PRO A 180 -15.22 30.83 6.41
CA PRO A 180 -16.11 31.97 6.64
C PRO A 180 -15.46 33.32 6.29
N LYS A 181 -14.21 33.53 6.70
CA LYS A 181 -13.46 34.77 6.40
C LYS A 181 -13.09 34.87 4.91
N ILE A 182 -12.66 33.76 4.30
CA ILE A 182 -12.30 33.68 2.89
C ILE A 182 -13.49 34.04 2.00
N THR A 183 -14.65 33.41 2.23
CA THR A 183 -15.86 33.62 1.45
C THR A 183 -16.39 35.03 1.61
N GLN A 184 -16.39 35.56 2.83
CA GLN A 184 -16.73 36.96 3.10
C GLN A 184 -15.83 37.91 2.31
N LYS A 185 -14.51 37.75 2.37
CA LYS A 185 -13.56 38.59 1.63
C LYS A 185 -13.74 38.52 0.13
N LEU A 186 -14.01 37.32 -0.42
CA LEU A 186 -14.28 37.18 -1.86
C LEU A 186 -15.56 37.93 -2.27
N ILE A 187 -16.63 37.86 -1.50
CA ILE A 187 -17.92 38.53 -1.78
C ILE A 187 -17.76 40.05 -1.66
N GLU A 188 -17.14 40.54 -0.58
CA GLU A 188 -16.89 41.99 -0.35
C GLU A 188 -16.07 42.60 -1.48
N ASN A 189 -15.23 41.81 -2.17
CA ASN A 189 -14.38 42.24 -3.27
C ASN A 189 -14.92 41.87 -4.67
N GLY A 190 -16.20 41.49 -4.78
CA GLY A 190 -16.91 41.38 -6.06
C GLY A 190 -17.06 39.98 -6.62
N ARG A 191 -16.66 38.93 -5.92
CA ARG A 191 -16.97 37.54 -6.32
C ARG A 191 -18.44 37.24 -6.00
N SER A 192 -19.20 36.75 -6.98
CA SER A 192 -20.60 36.36 -6.76
C SER A 192 -20.73 35.30 -5.68
N ALA A 193 -21.71 35.44 -4.78
CA ALA A 193 -22.07 34.40 -3.80
C ALA A 193 -22.47 33.10 -4.46
N ASP A 194 -23.04 33.13 -5.66
CA ASP A 194 -23.44 31.94 -6.43
C ASP A 194 -22.26 31.27 -7.18
N THR A 195 -21.03 31.82 -7.04
CA THR A 195 -19.86 31.16 -7.67
C THR A 195 -19.70 29.76 -7.12
N PRO A 196 -19.64 28.73 -7.99
CA PRO A 196 -19.45 27.34 -7.54
C PRO A 196 -18.16 27.18 -6.76
N ALA A 197 -18.23 26.34 -5.72
CA ALA A 197 -17.11 26.03 -4.87
C ALA A 197 -17.15 24.54 -4.46
N ALA A 198 -16.02 24.02 -4.04
CA ALA A 198 -15.92 22.66 -3.48
C ALA A 198 -14.87 22.62 -2.37
N VAL A 199 -15.17 21.82 -1.32
CA VAL A 199 -14.20 21.46 -0.29
C VAL A 199 -13.89 19.99 -0.41
N ILE A 200 -12.60 19.65 -0.57
CA ILE A 200 -12.16 18.26 -0.72
C ILE A 200 -11.25 17.91 0.45
N ARG A 201 -11.69 16.97 1.27
CA ARG A 201 -10.95 16.43 2.41
C ARG A 201 -10.32 15.10 2.05
N TRP A 202 -9.10 14.83 2.54
CA TRP A 202 -8.37 13.59 2.28
C TRP A 202 -8.32 13.22 0.80
N GLY A 203 -8.17 14.23 -0.08
CA GLY A 203 -8.09 14.01 -1.52
C GLY A 203 -6.97 13.06 -1.88
N THR A 204 -7.19 12.24 -2.91
CA THR A 204 -6.33 11.14 -3.37
C THR A 204 -6.29 9.90 -2.48
N HIS A 205 -6.94 9.94 -1.33
CA HIS A 205 -7.13 8.78 -0.45
C HIS A 205 -8.49 8.12 -0.69
N PRO A 206 -8.62 6.82 -0.37
CA PRO A 206 -9.93 6.14 -0.46
C PRO A 206 -11.03 6.78 0.41
N GLU A 207 -10.64 7.49 1.45
CA GLU A 207 -11.54 8.23 2.35
C GLU A 207 -11.88 9.65 1.87
N GLN A 208 -11.55 9.97 0.62
CA GLN A 208 -11.84 11.29 0.05
C GLN A 208 -13.30 11.68 0.23
N GLN A 209 -13.51 12.88 0.73
CA GLN A 209 -14.84 13.50 0.86
C GLN A 209 -14.86 14.77 0.03
N THR A 210 -15.84 14.90 -0.88
CA THR A 210 -16.00 16.08 -1.73
C THR A 210 -17.36 16.71 -1.47
N LEU A 211 -17.36 17.91 -0.92
CA LEU A 211 -18.55 18.73 -0.71
C LEU A 211 -18.60 19.81 -1.81
N VAL A 212 -19.62 19.74 -2.66
CA VAL A 212 -19.90 20.78 -3.66
C VAL A 212 -20.87 21.80 -3.06
N THR A 213 -20.56 23.07 -3.25
CA THR A 213 -21.27 24.20 -2.62
C THR A 213 -21.12 25.46 -3.50
N THR A 214 -21.45 26.63 -2.95
CA THR A 214 -21.16 27.96 -3.54
C THR A 214 -20.35 28.80 -2.55
N VAL A 215 -19.79 29.90 -3.01
CA VAL A 215 -19.06 30.83 -2.15
C VAL A 215 -19.98 31.32 -1.01
N GLY A 216 -21.25 31.58 -1.29
CA GLY A 216 -22.20 32.09 -0.31
C GLY A 216 -22.63 31.10 0.75
N THR A 217 -22.64 29.78 0.44
CA THR A 217 -23.12 28.74 1.37
C THR A 217 -22.01 27.91 1.99
N ALA A 218 -20.77 27.98 1.44
CA ALA A 218 -19.67 27.10 1.82
C ALA A 218 -19.40 27.05 3.34
N ALA A 219 -19.48 28.18 4.04
CA ALA A 219 -19.23 28.20 5.48
C ALA A 219 -20.26 27.38 6.26
N ALA A 220 -21.54 27.51 5.91
CA ALA A 220 -22.63 26.77 6.55
C ALA A 220 -22.58 25.29 6.18
N ASP A 221 -22.36 24.97 4.91
CA ASP A 221 -22.34 23.60 4.40
C ASP A 221 -21.17 22.80 4.99
N VAL A 222 -19.97 23.41 5.10
CA VAL A 222 -18.79 22.79 5.73
C VAL A 222 -19.02 22.51 7.21
N ALA A 223 -19.66 23.47 7.93
CA ALA A 223 -20.00 23.29 9.34
C ALA A 223 -21.02 22.16 9.52
N ALA A 224 -22.05 22.11 8.68
CA ALA A 224 -23.09 21.07 8.73
C ALA A 224 -22.51 19.67 8.40
N ALA A 225 -21.58 19.59 7.42
CA ALA A 225 -20.90 18.34 7.06
C ALA A 225 -19.79 17.94 8.04
N GLY A 226 -19.43 18.78 9.01
CA GLY A 226 -18.37 18.50 9.97
C GLY A 226 -16.97 18.29 9.34
N LEU A 227 -16.72 18.88 8.17
CA LEU A 227 -15.45 18.72 7.47
C LEU A 227 -14.29 19.38 8.23
N LYS A 228 -13.21 18.62 8.42
CA LYS A 228 -12.02 19.04 9.16
C LYS A 228 -10.77 19.00 8.29
N PRO A 229 -9.68 19.70 8.65
CA PRO A 229 -8.38 19.55 8.00
C PRO A 229 -7.85 18.08 8.05
N PRO A 230 -7.05 17.64 7.08
CA PRO A 230 -6.57 18.39 5.92
C PRO A 230 -7.61 18.43 4.80
N ALA A 231 -7.82 19.59 4.20
CA ALA A 231 -8.67 19.72 3.02
C ALA A 231 -8.24 20.95 2.19
N ILE A 232 -8.66 20.98 0.92
CA ILE A 232 -8.52 22.13 0.04
C ILE A 232 -9.89 22.76 -0.21
N PHE A 233 -9.92 24.06 -0.48
CA PHE A 233 -11.12 24.79 -0.88
C PHE A 233 -10.92 25.35 -2.28
N ILE A 234 -11.76 24.97 -3.22
CA ILE A 234 -11.71 25.37 -4.64
C ILE A 234 -12.90 26.25 -4.95
N VAL A 235 -12.67 27.39 -5.62
CA VAL A 235 -13.70 28.33 -6.04
C VAL A 235 -13.56 28.60 -7.53
N GLY A 236 -14.63 28.42 -8.29
CA GLY A 236 -14.67 28.73 -9.72
C GLY A 236 -15.65 27.86 -10.51
N ASN A 237 -15.99 28.31 -11.73
CA ASN A 237 -16.93 27.60 -12.60
C ASN A 237 -16.48 26.19 -13.03
N VAL A 238 -15.20 25.86 -12.91
CA VAL A 238 -14.65 24.52 -13.15
C VAL A 238 -15.26 23.47 -12.24
N VAL A 239 -15.77 23.83 -11.06
CA VAL A 239 -16.42 22.92 -10.12
C VAL A 239 -17.63 22.24 -10.75
N LYS A 240 -18.35 22.91 -11.65
CA LYS A 240 -19.50 22.33 -12.39
C LYS A 240 -19.13 21.15 -13.27
N LEU A 241 -17.86 21.06 -13.71
CA LEU A 241 -17.40 19.99 -14.57
C LEU A 241 -17.29 18.65 -13.83
N ARG A 242 -17.24 18.68 -12.49
CA ARG A 242 -17.19 17.50 -11.66
C ARG A 242 -18.33 16.50 -11.96
N GLU A 243 -19.51 16.97 -12.24
CA GLU A 243 -20.65 16.07 -12.57
C GLU A 243 -20.32 15.05 -13.68
N GLN A 244 -19.50 15.51 -14.66
CA GLN A 244 -19.11 14.71 -15.80
C GLN A 244 -17.74 14.03 -15.62
N LEU A 245 -16.87 14.63 -14.83
CA LEU A 245 -15.46 14.25 -14.74
C LEU A 245 -15.08 13.48 -13.46
N ARG A 246 -15.98 13.29 -12.52
CA ARG A 246 -15.72 12.50 -11.31
C ARG A 246 -15.43 11.05 -11.70
N TRP A 247 -14.21 10.63 -11.53
CA TRP A 247 -13.74 9.31 -11.91
C TRP A 247 -13.32 8.46 -10.71
N TYR A 248 -12.77 9.12 -9.67
CA TYR A 248 -12.18 8.42 -8.55
C TYR A 248 -13.23 7.91 -7.57
N ASP A 249 -14.17 8.75 -7.19
CA ASP A 249 -15.29 8.41 -6.32
C ASP A 249 -16.43 7.65 -7.04
N ASN A 250 -16.31 7.43 -8.35
CA ASN A 250 -17.14 6.50 -9.11
C ASN A 250 -16.54 5.09 -9.22
N LYS A 251 -15.33 4.86 -8.65
CA LYS A 251 -14.74 3.52 -8.66
C LYS A 251 -15.59 2.53 -7.86
N PRO A 252 -15.67 1.26 -8.29
CA PRO A 252 -16.56 0.25 -7.68
C PRO A 252 -16.35 0.04 -6.17
N LEU A 253 -15.12 0.23 -5.68
CA LEU A 253 -14.76 -0.01 -4.29
C LEU A 253 -14.41 1.28 -3.54
N PHE A 254 -14.73 2.44 -4.12
CA PHE A 254 -14.47 3.72 -3.45
C PHE A 254 -15.23 3.80 -2.12
N GLY A 255 -14.53 4.24 -1.07
CA GLY A 255 -15.08 4.35 0.28
C GLY A 255 -15.26 3.01 1.01
N LYS A 256 -14.83 1.88 0.40
CA LYS A 256 -14.86 0.56 1.05
C LYS A 256 -13.53 0.23 1.70
N THR A 257 -13.57 -0.26 2.94
CA THR A 257 -12.41 -0.75 3.68
C THR A 257 -12.35 -2.27 3.61
N ILE A 258 -11.30 -2.80 2.99
CA ILE A 258 -11.15 -4.25 2.74
C ILE A 258 -9.90 -4.77 3.44
N VAL A 259 -10.05 -5.79 4.27
CA VAL A 259 -8.94 -6.46 4.94
C VAL A 259 -8.40 -7.58 4.06
N VAL A 260 -7.08 -7.56 3.81
CA VAL A 260 -6.34 -8.60 3.07
C VAL A 260 -5.52 -9.43 4.05
N THR A 261 -5.91 -10.70 4.25
CA THR A 261 -5.31 -11.60 5.26
C THR A 261 -4.09 -12.38 4.77
N ARG A 262 -3.62 -12.13 3.54
CA ARG A 262 -2.51 -12.85 2.92
C ARG A 262 -1.15 -12.39 3.44
N ALA A 263 -0.13 -13.30 3.44
CA ALA A 263 1.23 -12.95 3.80
C ALA A 263 1.79 -11.78 2.94
N ARG A 264 2.49 -10.83 3.57
CA ARG A 264 2.94 -9.56 2.98
C ARG A 264 3.62 -9.67 1.62
N SER A 265 4.47 -10.70 1.41
CA SER A 265 5.14 -10.94 0.11
C SER A 265 4.19 -11.33 -1.04
N GLN A 266 2.95 -11.71 -0.73
CA GLN A 266 1.92 -12.18 -1.66
C GLN A 266 0.67 -11.29 -1.65
N ALA A 267 0.51 -10.41 -0.65
CA ALA A 267 -0.61 -9.48 -0.52
C ALA A 267 -0.55 -8.39 -1.60
N SER A 268 0.65 -7.99 -2.02
CA SER A 268 0.87 -6.83 -2.89
C SER A 268 0.09 -6.83 -4.21
N ALA A 269 -0.25 -8.00 -4.78
CA ALA A 269 -1.03 -8.07 -6.03
C ALA A 269 -2.53 -7.80 -5.75
N LEU A 270 -3.12 -8.44 -4.74
CA LEU A 270 -4.53 -8.21 -4.37
C LEU A 270 -4.74 -6.80 -3.82
N THR A 271 -3.85 -6.35 -2.92
CA THR A 271 -3.86 -4.98 -2.39
C THR A 271 -3.88 -3.95 -3.51
N LYS A 272 -2.92 -4.04 -4.46
CA LYS A 272 -2.85 -3.11 -5.60
C LYS A 272 -4.10 -3.11 -6.47
N GLN A 273 -4.69 -4.28 -6.70
CA GLN A 273 -5.92 -4.38 -7.50
C GLN A 273 -7.12 -3.76 -6.79
N LEU A 274 -7.28 -4.00 -5.49
CA LEU A 274 -8.37 -3.42 -4.71
C LEU A 274 -8.21 -1.90 -4.56
N GLU A 275 -6.99 -1.41 -4.30
CA GLU A 275 -6.68 0.03 -4.26
C GLU A 275 -6.90 0.69 -5.64
N ALA A 276 -6.54 0.02 -6.73
CA ALA A 276 -6.79 0.53 -8.08
C ALA A 276 -8.29 0.73 -8.35
N GLU A 277 -9.16 -0.05 -7.70
CA GLU A 277 -10.61 0.06 -7.76
C GLU A 277 -11.20 0.99 -6.67
N GLY A 278 -10.36 1.68 -5.90
CA GLY A 278 -10.73 2.72 -4.94
C GLY A 278 -10.88 2.28 -3.49
N ALA A 279 -10.59 1.01 -3.16
CA ALA A 279 -10.70 0.53 -1.79
C ALA A 279 -9.58 1.09 -0.88
N LYS A 280 -9.92 1.29 0.39
CA LYS A 280 -8.95 1.31 1.48
C LYS A 280 -8.57 -0.12 1.82
N VAL A 281 -7.30 -0.47 1.79
CA VAL A 281 -6.85 -1.82 2.13
C VAL A 281 -6.07 -1.81 3.43
N ILE A 282 -6.52 -2.66 4.37
CA ILE A 282 -5.79 -2.97 5.59
C ILE A 282 -5.10 -4.33 5.38
N GLU A 283 -3.78 -4.33 5.26
CA GLU A 283 -3.03 -5.57 5.21
C GLU A 283 -2.91 -6.14 6.62
N ALA A 284 -3.58 -7.27 6.85
CA ALA A 284 -3.54 -8.03 8.09
C ALA A 284 -2.96 -9.42 7.82
N PRO A 285 -1.66 -9.54 7.48
CA PRO A 285 -1.05 -10.83 7.22
C PRO A 285 -1.18 -11.71 8.46
N SER A 286 -2.01 -12.74 8.35
CA SER A 286 -2.25 -13.68 9.44
C SER A 286 -1.16 -14.73 9.56
N ILE A 287 -0.20 -14.75 8.63
CA ILE A 287 0.92 -15.68 8.60
C ILE A 287 2.21 -14.98 8.15
N LYS A 288 3.30 -15.34 8.80
CA LYS A 288 4.67 -15.02 8.40
C LYS A 288 5.41 -16.29 8.04
N ILE A 289 6.08 -16.30 6.90
CA ILE A 289 7.00 -17.37 6.55
C ILE A 289 8.28 -17.13 7.34
N VAL A 290 8.64 -18.11 8.16
CA VAL A 290 9.83 -18.08 9.00
C VAL A 290 10.77 -19.22 8.65
N PRO A 291 12.09 -19.07 8.92
CA PRO A 291 13.03 -20.18 8.81
C PRO A 291 12.57 -21.38 9.61
N PRO A 292 12.87 -22.61 9.16
CA PRO A 292 12.72 -23.80 10.00
C PRO A 292 13.72 -23.75 11.16
N GLU A 293 13.52 -24.57 12.17
CA GLU A 293 14.41 -24.70 13.32
C GLU A 293 15.86 -24.99 12.90
N THR A 294 16.03 -25.76 11.82
CA THR A 294 17.33 -26.02 11.18
C THR A 294 17.18 -26.23 9.68
N TYR A 295 18.16 -25.76 8.92
CA TYR A 295 18.26 -26.03 7.47
C TYR A 295 19.15 -27.25 7.15
N ALA A 296 19.78 -27.88 8.16
CA ALA A 296 20.72 -28.96 7.92
C ALA A 296 20.19 -30.10 7.03
N PRO A 297 18.93 -30.57 7.17
CA PRO A 297 18.40 -31.61 6.26
C PRO A 297 18.27 -31.11 4.80
N LEU A 298 17.87 -29.86 4.60
CA LEU A 298 17.74 -29.27 3.26
C LEU A 298 19.10 -29.03 2.62
N ASP A 299 20.07 -28.56 3.38
CA ASP A 299 21.43 -28.33 2.92
C ASP A 299 22.11 -29.66 2.53
N GLU A 300 21.85 -30.74 3.27
CA GLU A 300 22.38 -32.07 2.95
C GLU A 300 21.73 -32.65 1.67
N ALA A 301 20.40 -32.45 1.52
CA ALA A 301 19.71 -32.85 0.29
C ALA A 301 20.21 -32.06 -0.92
N ILE A 302 20.51 -30.74 -0.77
CA ILE A 302 21.06 -29.90 -1.83
C ILE A 302 22.45 -30.35 -2.23
N LYS A 303 23.33 -30.75 -1.29
CA LYS A 303 24.65 -31.29 -1.61
C LYS A 303 24.56 -32.58 -2.45
N ASN A 304 23.53 -33.38 -2.18
CA ASN A 304 23.28 -34.66 -2.84
C ASN A 304 22.19 -34.57 -3.93
N ILE A 305 21.90 -33.38 -4.45
CA ILE A 305 20.75 -33.12 -5.34
C ILE A 305 20.77 -34.02 -6.59
N HIS A 306 21.94 -34.34 -7.10
CA HIS A 306 22.14 -35.19 -8.28
C HIS A 306 21.66 -36.67 -8.06
N THR A 307 21.42 -37.09 -6.82
CA THR A 307 20.90 -38.42 -6.52
C THR A 307 19.37 -38.53 -6.63
N TYR A 308 18.70 -37.35 -6.71
CA TYR A 308 17.24 -37.33 -6.83
C TYR A 308 16.83 -37.34 -8.30
N LYS A 309 15.82 -38.16 -8.60
CA LYS A 309 15.15 -38.18 -9.90
C LYS A 309 14.21 -37.03 -10.09
N TRP A 310 13.51 -36.61 -9.02
CA TRP A 310 12.53 -35.54 -9.01
C TRP A 310 12.74 -34.56 -7.87
N LEU A 311 12.59 -33.29 -8.18
CA LEU A 311 12.36 -32.23 -7.22
C LEU A 311 10.89 -31.78 -7.33
N VAL A 312 10.11 -31.96 -6.29
CA VAL A 312 8.67 -31.67 -6.29
C VAL A 312 8.39 -30.46 -5.41
N LEU A 313 7.91 -29.38 -6.00
CA LEU A 313 7.65 -28.13 -5.34
C LEU A 313 6.14 -27.84 -5.25
N THR A 314 5.65 -27.76 -4.03
CA THR A 314 4.21 -27.66 -3.72
C THR A 314 3.76 -26.23 -3.43
N SER A 315 4.65 -25.22 -3.48
CA SER A 315 4.32 -23.83 -3.26
C SER A 315 5.40 -22.88 -3.79
N ALA A 316 5.02 -21.64 -4.10
CA ALA A 316 5.98 -20.58 -4.44
C ALA A 316 6.96 -20.25 -3.29
N ASN A 317 6.53 -20.42 -2.03
CA ASN A 317 7.41 -20.25 -0.86
C ASN A 317 8.45 -21.36 -0.77
N GLY A 318 8.06 -22.60 -1.10
CA GLY A 318 8.99 -23.74 -1.21
C GLY A 318 10.06 -23.49 -2.28
N VAL A 319 9.67 -22.93 -3.44
CA VAL A 319 10.62 -22.51 -4.48
C VAL A 319 11.60 -21.49 -3.91
N LYS A 320 11.10 -20.41 -3.32
CA LYS A 320 11.95 -19.35 -2.75
C LYS A 320 12.92 -19.88 -1.69
N ALA A 321 12.42 -20.70 -0.76
CA ALA A 321 13.23 -21.27 0.31
C ALA A 321 14.31 -22.19 -0.24
N PHE A 322 13.97 -23.08 -1.17
CA PHE A 322 14.92 -24.00 -1.82
C PHE A 322 16.02 -23.24 -2.56
N PHE A 323 15.66 -22.30 -3.43
CA PHE A 323 16.65 -21.53 -4.20
C PHE A 323 17.52 -20.62 -3.34
N ALA A 324 16.97 -20.06 -2.25
CA ALA A 324 17.77 -19.33 -1.28
C ALA A 324 18.85 -20.20 -0.62
N ARG A 325 18.50 -21.46 -0.27
CA ARG A 325 19.46 -22.42 0.29
C ARG A 325 20.46 -22.92 -0.74
N LEU A 326 20.01 -23.13 -1.97
CA LEU A 326 20.89 -23.46 -3.10
C LEU A 326 21.97 -22.37 -3.30
N ALA A 327 21.55 -21.10 -3.32
CA ALA A 327 22.47 -19.97 -3.43
C ALA A 327 23.39 -19.88 -2.19
N HIS A 328 22.90 -20.13 -0.99
CA HIS A 328 23.72 -20.16 0.24
C HIS A 328 24.82 -21.25 0.17
N ALA A 329 24.55 -22.37 -0.48
CA ALA A 329 25.52 -23.42 -0.74
C ALA A 329 26.53 -23.06 -1.86
N GLY A 330 26.47 -21.84 -2.44
CA GLY A 330 27.31 -21.41 -3.56
C GLY A 330 26.91 -22.03 -4.90
N LEU A 331 25.70 -22.61 -4.99
CA LEU A 331 25.17 -23.27 -6.17
C LEU A 331 24.08 -22.40 -6.84
N ASP A 332 23.77 -22.71 -8.09
CA ASP A 332 22.68 -22.09 -8.85
C ASP A 332 21.84 -23.16 -9.58
N ALA A 333 20.91 -22.72 -10.44
CA ALA A 333 20.01 -23.61 -11.16
C ALA A 333 20.71 -24.70 -11.98
N ARG A 334 21.98 -24.55 -12.34
CA ARG A 334 22.80 -25.56 -13.06
C ARG A 334 23.02 -26.82 -12.23
N ALA A 335 22.96 -26.71 -10.89
CA ALA A 335 23.07 -27.87 -10.00
C ALA A 335 21.89 -28.84 -10.15
N LEU A 336 20.77 -28.39 -10.75
CA LEU A 336 19.60 -29.22 -11.03
C LEU A 336 19.68 -29.99 -12.36
N ALA A 337 20.83 -29.94 -13.06
CA ALA A 337 21.01 -30.68 -14.30
C ALA A 337 20.79 -32.20 -14.06
N GLY A 338 19.89 -32.80 -14.83
CA GLY A 338 19.53 -34.21 -14.70
C GLY A 338 18.41 -34.51 -13.69
N VAL A 339 17.97 -33.54 -12.87
CA VAL A 339 16.84 -33.65 -11.95
C VAL A 339 15.58 -33.12 -12.65
N LYS A 340 14.53 -33.94 -12.74
CA LYS A 340 13.21 -33.49 -13.22
C LYS A 340 12.49 -32.68 -12.15
N ILE A 341 11.75 -31.65 -12.58
CA ILE A 341 11.10 -30.71 -11.65
C ILE A 341 9.60 -30.71 -11.87
N ALA A 342 8.87 -30.97 -10.79
CA ALA A 342 7.41 -30.93 -10.78
C ALA A 342 6.90 -29.76 -9.90
N ALA A 343 5.92 -29.02 -10.41
CA ALA A 343 5.25 -27.94 -9.69
C ALA A 343 3.76 -28.27 -9.53
N ILE A 344 3.21 -28.05 -8.34
CA ILE A 344 1.80 -28.35 -8.05
C ILE A 344 0.82 -27.54 -8.89
N GLY A 345 1.23 -26.40 -9.42
CA GLY A 345 0.37 -25.52 -10.19
C GLY A 345 1.07 -24.31 -10.77
N CYS A 346 0.33 -23.50 -11.55
CA CYS A 346 0.89 -22.38 -12.33
C CYS A 346 1.59 -21.31 -11.48
N GLY A 347 1.14 -21.04 -10.25
CA GLY A 347 1.79 -20.08 -9.35
C GLY A 347 3.18 -20.54 -8.92
N THR A 348 3.36 -21.83 -8.65
CA THR A 348 4.65 -22.47 -8.33
C THR A 348 5.55 -22.53 -9.56
N ALA A 349 4.97 -22.86 -10.73
CA ALA A 349 5.70 -22.85 -12.00
C ALA A 349 6.22 -21.45 -12.38
N LYS A 350 5.43 -20.40 -12.19
CA LYS A 350 5.88 -19.00 -12.37
C LYS A 350 7.02 -18.62 -11.42
N ALA A 351 6.95 -19.08 -10.16
CA ALA A 351 8.05 -18.85 -9.20
C ALA A 351 9.34 -19.56 -9.63
N LEU A 352 9.27 -20.77 -10.16
CA LEU A 352 10.40 -21.49 -10.74
C LEU A 352 10.97 -20.72 -11.95
N GLN A 353 10.11 -20.25 -12.82
CA GLN A 353 10.52 -19.50 -14.01
C GLN A 353 11.26 -18.20 -13.63
N SER A 354 10.87 -17.53 -12.54
CA SER A 354 11.62 -16.37 -12.03
C SER A 354 13.03 -16.72 -11.51
N CYS A 355 13.29 -17.99 -11.20
CA CYS A 355 14.60 -18.54 -10.85
C CYS A 355 15.35 -19.11 -12.08
N GLY A 356 14.86 -18.90 -13.30
CA GLY A 356 15.46 -19.38 -14.54
C GLY A 356 15.21 -20.88 -14.84
N VAL A 357 14.23 -21.51 -14.16
CA VAL A 357 13.94 -22.92 -14.31
C VAL A 357 12.50 -23.15 -14.77
N LYS A 358 12.30 -24.01 -15.76
CA LYS A 358 10.99 -24.47 -16.23
C LYS A 358 10.65 -25.82 -15.59
N ALA A 359 9.44 -25.95 -15.05
CA ALA A 359 8.94 -27.23 -14.55
C ALA A 359 8.71 -28.21 -15.72
N ASP A 360 9.12 -29.46 -15.53
CA ASP A 360 8.88 -30.56 -16.47
C ASP A 360 7.44 -31.07 -16.39
N LEU A 361 6.83 -30.95 -15.19
CA LEU A 361 5.47 -31.40 -14.94
C LEU A 361 4.68 -30.37 -14.15
N VAL A 362 3.50 -30.01 -14.65
CA VAL A 362 2.50 -29.17 -13.96
C VAL A 362 1.13 -29.78 -14.22
N PRO A 363 0.37 -30.24 -13.21
CA PRO A 363 -0.96 -30.80 -13.43
C PRO A 363 -1.99 -29.75 -13.83
N CYS A 364 -3.10 -30.17 -14.43
CA CYS A 364 -4.17 -29.29 -14.89
C CYS A 364 -4.96 -28.66 -13.73
N THR A 365 -5.14 -29.37 -12.61
CA THR A 365 -5.71 -28.85 -11.39
C THR A 365 -4.67 -28.84 -10.26
N TYR A 366 -4.81 -27.88 -9.35
CA TYR A 366 -3.78 -27.52 -8.35
C TYR A 366 -3.89 -28.39 -7.08
N LYS A 367 -4.05 -29.73 -7.24
CA LYS A 367 -4.22 -30.67 -6.12
C LYS A 367 -3.04 -31.61 -6.01
N ALA A 368 -2.72 -31.99 -4.76
CA ALA A 368 -1.63 -32.93 -4.45
C ALA A 368 -1.88 -34.31 -5.05
N GLU A 369 -3.14 -34.74 -5.08
CA GLU A 369 -3.61 -35.99 -5.63
C GLU A 369 -3.30 -36.09 -7.13
N GLU A 370 -3.65 -35.04 -7.90
CA GLU A 370 -3.39 -35.03 -9.34
C GLU A 370 -1.89 -34.89 -9.69
N LEU A 371 -1.13 -34.19 -8.86
CA LEU A 371 0.31 -34.15 -9.02
C LEU A 371 0.92 -35.55 -8.84
N ALA A 372 0.43 -36.33 -7.85
CA ALA A 372 0.88 -37.69 -7.64
C ALA A 372 0.47 -38.60 -8.81
N GLU A 373 -0.76 -38.49 -9.32
CA GLU A 373 -1.25 -39.23 -10.50
C GLU A 373 -0.43 -38.93 -11.76
N ALA A 374 -0.09 -37.66 -11.97
CA ALA A 374 0.71 -37.23 -13.12
C ALA A 374 2.18 -37.67 -13.03
N LEU A 375 2.71 -37.83 -11.83
CA LEU A 375 4.06 -38.39 -11.58
C LEU A 375 4.10 -39.89 -11.72
N ALA A 376 3.02 -40.61 -11.37
CA ALA A 376 2.96 -42.07 -11.32
C ALA A 376 3.54 -42.77 -12.57
N PRO A 377 3.18 -42.38 -13.84
CA PRO A 377 3.69 -43.04 -15.03
C PRO A 377 5.18 -42.77 -15.32
N GLN A 378 5.80 -41.82 -14.59
CA GLN A 378 7.18 -41.41 -14.77
C GLN A 378 8.09 -41.83 -13.62
N LEU A 379 7.57 -42.54 -12.65
CA LEU A 379 8.30 -43.07 -11.49
C LEU A 379 8.61 -44.54 -11.63
N GLU A 380 9.82 -44.90 -11.26
CA GLU A 380 10.26 -46.28 -11.11
C GLU A 380 10.45 -46.59 -9.62
N LYS A 381 10.38 -47.90 -9.29
CA LYS A 381 10.60 -48.35 -7.91
C LYS A 381 12.02 -47.99 -7.46
N GLY A 382 12.14 -47.28 -6.34
CA GLY A 382 13.41 -46.80 -5.78
C GLY A 382 13.84 -45.43 -6.27
N ASP A 383 13.06 -44.77 -7.15
CA ASP A 383 13.35 -43.39 -7.53
C ASP A 383 13.30 -42.44 -6.33
N LYS A 384 14.34 -41.64 -6.12
CA LYS A 384 14.40 -40.64 -5.05
C LYS A 384 13.69 -39.36 -5.45
N VAL A 385 12.79 -38.91 -4.61
CA VAL A 385 11.97 -37.71 -4.80
C VAL A 385 12.18 -36.73 -3.65
N LEU A 386 12.73 -35.55 -3.93
CA LEU A 386 12.89 -34.50 -2.93
C LEU A 386 11.64 -33.60 -2.91
N ILE A 387 11.06 -33.41 -1.72
CA ILE A 387 9.86 -32.58 -1.50
C ILE A 387 10.16 -31.53 -0.44
N PRO A 388 10.80 -30.38 -0.79
CA PRO A 388 10.98 -29.28 0.14
C PRO A 388 9.66 -28.52 0.29
N ARG A 389 9.10 -28.52 1.51
CA ARG A 389 7.76 -27.96 1.77
C ARG A 389 7.65 -27.27 3.13
N ALA A 390 6.47 -26.72 3.43
CA ALA A 390 6.16 -26.23 4.76
C ALA A 390 6.17 -27.38 5.79
N LYS A 391 6.51 -27.08 7.05
CA LYS A 391 6.43 -28.03 8.18
C LYS A 391 5.02 -28.60 8.33
N GLU A 392 4.00 -27.71 8.27
CA GLU A 392 2.60 -28.10 8.31
C GLU A 392 2.06 -28.20 6.87
N ALA A 393 2.03 -29.40 6.31
CA ALA A 393 1.46 -29.69 5.00
C ALA A 393 0.81 -31.09 4.99
N ARG A 394 -0.13 -31.32 4.05
CA ARG A 394 -0.83 -32.61 3.95
C ARG A 394 0.12 -33.71 3.53
N GLU A 395 -0.03 -34.91 4.13
CA GLU A 395 0.80 -36.09 3.85
C GLU A 395 0.38 -36.85 2.58
N VAL A 396 -0.74 -36.49 1.94
CA VAL A 396 -1.31 -37.22 0.79
C VAL A 396 -0.29 -37.45 -0.33
N LEU A 397 0.46 -36.40 -0.72
CA LEU A 397 1.45 -36.53 -1.80
C LEU A 397 2.61 -37.46 -1.44
N PRO A 398 3.33 -37.29 -0.32
CA PRO A 398 4.40 -38.22 0.07
C PRO A 398 3.93 -39.66 0.25
N GLU A 399 2.78 -39.88 0.88
CA GLU A 399 2.21 -41.20 1.09
C GLU A 399 1.87 -41.89 -0.24
N THR A 400 1.32 -41.13 -1.20
CA THR A 400 0.99 -41.69 -2.51
C THR A 400 2.26 -42.06 -3.28
N LEU A 401 3.30 -41.22 -3.26
CA LEU A 401 4.57 -41.50 -3.93
C LEU A 401 5.26 -42.73 -3.32
N ARG A 402 5.26 -42.85 -1.99
CA ARG A 402 5.80 -44.05 -1.30
C ARG A 402 5.02 -45.30 -1.67
N ARG A 403 3.69 -45.23 -1.80
CA ARG A 403 2.82 -46.35 -2.25
C ARG A 403 3.15 -46.79 -3.67
N LEU A 404 3.59 -45.86 -4.51
CA LEU A 404 4.04 -46.10 -5.88
C LEU A 404 5.47 -46.70 -5.94
N GLY A 405 6.14 -46.82 -4.80
CA GLY A 405 7.48 -47.40 -4.67
C GLY A 405 8.63 -46.37 -4.76
N ALA A 406 8.35 -45.11 -4.74
CA ALA A 406 9.37 -44.04 -4.70
C ALA A 406 9.89 -43.82 -3.27
N GLU A 407 11.15 -43.37 -3.15
CA GLU A 407 11.75 -42.91 -1.90
C GLU A 407 11.49 -41.40 -1.78
N ALA A 408 10.44 -41.03 -1.04
CA ALA A 408 10.06 -39.62 -0.89
C ALA A 408 10.71 -38.97 0.35
N ASP A 409 11.69 -38.11 0.12
CA ASP A 409 12.37 -37.28 1.13
C ASP A 409 11.59 -35.99 1.34
N VAL A 410 10.84 -35.91 2.44
CA VAL A 410 10.06 -34.74 2.83
C VAL A 410 10.88 -33.89 3.76
N ILE A 411 11.23 -32.68 3.32
CA ILE A 411 12.09 -31.79 4.09
C ILE A 411 11.39 -30.46 4.36
N THR A 412 11.45 -30.03 5.62
CA THR A 412 10.94 -28.72 6.01
C THR A 412 11.85 -27.63 5.46
N ALA A 413 11.35 -26.90 4.47
CA ALA A 413 12.05 -25.77 3.86
C ALA A 413 11.72 -24.43 4.53
N TYR A 414 10.54 -24.33 5.15
CA TYR A 414 10.07 -23.15 5.88
C TYR A 414 8.96 -23.52 6.87
N GLU A 415 8.73 -22.65 7.83
CA GLU A 415 7.59 -22.74 8.75
C GLU A 415 6.66 -21.57 8.57
N THR A 416 5.43 -21.70 9.08
CA THR A 416 4.42 -20.65 9.04
C THR A 416 4.10 -20.24 10.48
N ALA A 417 4.49 -19.04 10.88
CA ALA A 417 4.12 -18.49 12.19
C ALA A 417 2.86 -17.62 12.06
N ALA A 418 1.95 -17.73 13.01
CA ALA A 418 0.83 -16.79 13.13
C ALA A 418 1.36 -15.48 13.69
N VAL A 419 1.39 -14.43 12.89
CA VAL A 419 1.82 -13.08 13.27
C VAL A 419 0.96 -12.08 12.51
N CYS A 420 0.43 -11.08 13.19
CA CYS A 420 -0.23 -9.95 12.57
C CYS A 420 0.56 -8.67 12.93
N GLU A 421 1.34 -8.17 11.97
CA GLU A 421 2.15 -6.97 12.17
C GLU A 421 1.28 -5.71 12.40
N ASN A 422 0.06 -5.68 11.82
CA ASN A 422 -0.91 -4.58 11.93
C ASN A 422 -2.11 -4.95 12.81
N ALA A 423 -1.92 -5.81 13.83
CA ALA A 423 -3.02 -6.27 14.68
C ALA A 423 -3.75 -5.11 15.37
N ALA A 424 -3.04 -4.09 15.84
CA ALA A 424 -3.64 -2.94 16.52
C ALA A 424 -4.56 -2.14 15.57
N GLU A 425 -4.10 -1.82 14.35
CA GLU A 425 -4.88 -1.13 13.34
C GLU A 425 -6.12 -1.94 12.91
N LEU A 426 -5.92 -3.25 12.68
CA LEU A 426 -7.02 -4.17 12.36
C LEU A 426 -8.09 -4.21 13.46
N MET A 427 -7.65 -4.37 14.72
CA MET A 427 -8.57 -4.45 15.86
C MET A 427 -9.32 -3.14 16.07
N GLU A 428 -8.65 -2.00 15.94
CA GLU A 428 -9.28 -0.67 16.01
C GLU A 428 -10.32 -0.50 14.90
N ALA A 429 -9.99 -0.81 13.66
CA ALA A 429 -10.91 -0.70 12.53
C ALA A 429 -12.14 -1.62 12.67
N LEU A 430 -11.95 -2.86 13.18
CA LEU A 430 -13.07 -3.78 13.44
C LEU A 430 -13.96 -3.30 14.59
N GLN A 431 -13.38 -2.82 15.70
CA GLN A 431 -14.11 -2.27 16.84
C GLN A 431 -14.93 -1.03 16.47
N ASN A 432 -14.36 -0.17 15.62
CA ASN A 432 -15.03 1.03 15.11
C ASN A 432 -16.05 0.73 13.99
N LYS A 433 -16.19 -0.54 13.56
CA LYS A 433 -17.06 -0.96 12.43
C LYS A 433 -16.71 -0.26 11.12
N GLU A 434 -15.44 -0.01 10.89
CA GLU A 434 -14.92 0.63 9.68
C GLU A 434 -14.58 -0.37 8.57
N VAL A 435 -14.65 -1.70 8.84
CA VAL A 435 -14.31 -2.76 7.88
C VAL A 435 -15.56 -3.23 7.15
N ASP A 436 -15.58 -3.09 5.82
CA ASP A 436 -16.67 -3.58 4.97
C ASP A 436 -16.50 -5.06 4.60
N MET A 437 -15.24 -5.52 4.36
CA MET A 437 -14.99 -6.89 3.91
C MET A 437 -13.65 -7.44 4.39
N VAL A 438 -13.62 -8.76 4.63
CA VAL A 438 -12.37 -9.53 4.86
C VAL A 438 -12.20 -10.56 3.76
N THR A 439 -10.99 -10.62 3.16
CA THR A 439 -10.67 -11.56 2.08
C THR A 439 -9.85 -12.73 2.57
N PHE A 440 -10.19 -13.94 2.14
CA PHE A 440 -9.46 -15.19 2.45
C PHE A 440 -8.99 -15.88 1.17
N THR A 441 -7.69 -16.08 1.06
CA THR A 441 -7.06 -16.69 -0.12
C THR A 441 -6.60 -18.12 0.09
N SER A 442 -6.82 -18.70 1.28
CA SER A 442 -6.57 -20.11 1.60
C SER A 442 -7.24 -20.51 2.91
N SER A 443 -7.37 -21.81 3.16
CA SER A 443 -7.86 -22.34 4.45
C SER A 443 -7.01 -21.87 5.65
N SER A 444 -5.70 -21.81 5.49
CA SER A 444 -4.79 -21.35 6.55
C SER A 444 -4.97 -19.87 6.89
N THR A 445 -5.33 -19.03 5.92
CA THR A 445 -5.62 -17.61 6.23
C THR A 445 -6.87 -17.46 7.08
N VAL A 446 -7.90 -18.29 6.89
CA VAL A 446 -9.10 -18.32 7.74
C VAL A 446 -8.75 -18.68 9.18
N THR A 447 -8.09 -19.83 9.37
CA THR A 447 -7.78 -20.34 10.73
C THR A 447 -6.83 -19.41 11.49
N ASN A 448 -5.84 -18.85 10.82
CA ASN A 448 -4.88 -17.94 11.46
C ASN A 448 -5.48 -16.55 11.73
N PHE A 449 -6.35 -16.06 10.86
CA PHE A 449 -7.05 -14.81 11.10
C PHE A 449 -7.93 -14.90 12.37
N LEU A 450 -8.65 -15.99 12.56
CA LEU A 450 -9.41 -16.24 13.79
C LEU A 450 -8.53 -16.31 15.05
N LYS A 451 -7.31 -16.85 14.93
CA LYS A 451 -6.33 -16.81 16.04
C LYS A 451 -5.90 -15.37 16.36
N VAL A 452 -5.69 -14.53 15.34
CA VAL A 452 -5.36 -13.10 15.52
C VAL A 452 -6.49 -12.36 16.24
N LEU A 453 -7.76 -12.70 15.95
CA LEU A 453 -8.92 -12.14 16.65
C LEU A 453 -9.12 -12.71 18.07
N GLY A 454 -8.25 -13.61 18.55
CA GLY A 454 -8.42 -14.27 19.86
C GLY A 454 -9.71 -15.10 19.95
N GLY A 455 -10.31 -15.47 18.81
CA GLY A 455 -11.58 -16.20 18.74
C GLY A 455 -12.83 -15.30 18.76
N SER A 456 -12.68 -13.98 18.88
CA SER A 456 -13.80 -13.02 18.96
C SER A 456 -14.44 -12.82 17.57
N LYS A 457 -15.39 -13.67 17.23
CA LYS A 457 -16.11 -13.62 15.93
C LYS A 457 -17.13 -12.47 15.87
N GLU A 458 -17.54 -11.96 17.00
CA GLU A 458 -18.45 -10.83 17.15
C GLU A 458 -17.92 -9.57 16.46
N LEU A 459 -16.60 -9.45 16.37
CA LEU A 459 -15.93 -8.36 15.62
C LEU A 459 -16.19 -8.40 14.12
N LEU A 460 -16.70 -9.54 13.61
CA LEU A 460 -17.04 -9.72 12.18
C LEU A 460 -18.54 -9.54 11.90
N GLU A 461 -19.33 -9.14 12.90
CA GLU A 461 -20.74 -8.83 12.66
C GLU A 461 -20.89 -7.64 11.71
N GLY A 462 -21.65 -7.83 10.62
CA GLY A 462 -21.82 -6.83 9.57
C GLY A 462 -20.68 -6.77 8.55
N VAL A 463 -19.61 -7.54 8.74
CA VAL A 463 -18.47 -7.58 7.81
C VAL A 463 -18.69 -8.68 6.77
N ALA A 464 -18.66 -8.33 5.49
CA ALA A 464 -18.73 -9.30 4.40
C ALA A 464 -17.44 -10.14 4.34
N LEU A 465 -17.56 -11.43 3.97
CA LEU A 465 -16.41 -12.32 3.83
C LEU A 465 -16.27 -12.78 2.39
N ALA A 466 -15.10 -12.66 1.80
CA ALA A 466 -14.80 -13.10 0.45
C ALA A 466 -13.78 -14.26 0.47
N ALA A 467 -14.14 -15.37 -0.17
CA ALA A 467 -13.26 -16.53 -0.31
C ALA A 467 -12.79 -16.70 -1.75
N ILE A 468 -11.50 -16.99 -1.95
CA ILE A 468 -10.91 -17.21 -3.27
C ILE A 468 -11.44 -18.45 -3.99
N GLY A 469 -12.05 -19.38 -3.26
CA GLY A 469 -12.56 -20.60 -3.86
C GLY A 469 -13.30 -21.49 -2.85
N PRO A 470 -13.91 -22.60 -3.32
CA PRO A 470 -14.82 -23.44 -2.54
C PRO A 470 -14.16 -24.07 -1.31
N VAL A 471 -12.88 -24.47 -1.39
CA VAL A 471 -12.15 -25.08 -0.27
C VAL A 471 -11.98 -24.06 0.88
N THR A 472 -11.67 -22.81 0.54
CA THR A 472 -11.55 -21.72 1.52
C THR A 472 -12.91 -21.37 2.11
N ALA A 473 -13.96 -21.30 1.26
CA ALA A 473 -15.33 -21.06 1.70
C ALA A 473 -15.84 -22.15 2.66
N GLU A 474 -15.54 -23.41 2.38
CA GLU A 474 -15.86 -24.53 3.28
C GLU A 474 -15.13 -24.43 4.61
N THR A 475 -13.87 -23.98 4.60
CA THR A 475 -13.12 -23.73 5.84
C THR A 475 -13.74 -22.61 6.65
N CYS A 476 -14.25 -21.55 6.02
CA CYS A 476 -15.02 -20.51 6.71
C CYS A 476 -16.24 -21.12 7.41
N ARG A 477 -17.06 -21.91 6.69
CA ARG A 477 -18.27 -22.55 7.26
C ARG A 477 -17.95 -23.47 8.43
N LYS A 478 -16.90 -24.32 8.32
CA LYS A 478 -16.44 -25.17 9.42
C LYS A 478 -16.04 -24.41 10.67
N ASN A 479 -15.62 -23.16 10.50
CA ASN A 479 -15.29 -22.27 11.62
C ASN A 479 -16.46 -21.35 12.02
N GLY A 480 -17.68 -21.61 11.55
CA GLY A 480 -18.88 -20.82 11.88
C GLY A 480 -18.96 -19.45 11.21
N LEU A 481 -18.25 -19.26 10.09
CA LEU A 481 -18.26 -18.05 9.27
C LEU A 481 -18.98 -18.32 7.94
N THR A 482 -19.80 -17.39 7.49
CA THR A 482 -20.52 -17.51 6.20
C THR A 482 -19.93 -16.54 5.18
N PRO A 483 -19.21 -17.01 4.14
CA PRO A 483 -18.76 -16.14 3.07
C PRO A 483 -19.93 -15.49 2.32
N ALA A 484 -19.89 -14.17 2.16
CA ALA A 484 -20.85 -13.43 1.34
C ALA A 484 -20.61 -13.74 -0.15
N VAL A 485 -19.34 -13.90 -0.55
CA VAL A 485 -18.96 -14.24 -1.91
C VAL A 485 -17.85 -15.28 -1.97
N THR A 486 -17.88 -16.10 -3.03
CA THR A 486 -16.80 -17.03 -3.36
C THR A 486 -16.47 -16.85 -4.83
N ALA A 487 -15.18 -16.66 -5.15
CA ALA A 487 -14.76 -16.44 -6.53
C ALA A 487 -15.00 -17.72 -7.39
N GLY A 488 -15.51 -17.48 -8.61
CA GLY A 488 -15.71 -18.56 -9.60
C GLY A 488 -14.39 -18.99 -10.26
N THR A 489 -13.46 -18.05 -10.41
CA THR A 489 -12.09 -18.30 -10.86
C THR A 489 -11.15 -18.12 -9.67
N PHE A 490 -10.40 -19.15 -9.32
CA PHE A 490 -9.61 -19.24 -8.08
C PHE A 490 -8.26 -18.53 -8.20
N THR A 491 -8.29 -17.28 -8.69
CA THR A 491 -7.14 -16.39 -8.87
C THR A 491 -7.37 -15.07 -8.15
N ILE A 492 -6.33 -14.28 -8.02
CA ILE A 492 -6.44 -12.92 -7.44
C ILE A 492 -7.37 -12.06 -8.31
N ASP A 493 -7.23 -12.12 -9.63
CA ASP A 493 -8.09 -11.39 -10.57
C ASP A 493 -9.56 -11.79 -10.41
N GLY A 494 -9.84 -13.11 -10.36
CA GLY A 494 -11.21 -13.62 -10.16
C GLY A 494 -11.82 -13.22 -8.80
N LEU A 495 -11.01 -13.16 -7.75
CA LEU A 495 -11.45 -12.67 -6.43
C LEU A 495 -11.77 -11.18 -6.48
N THR A 496 -10.90 -10.36 -7.10
CA THR A 496 -11.12 -8.91 -7.27
C THR A 496 -12.39 -8.62 -8.05
N ASP A 497 -12.61 -9.31 -9.19
CA ASP A 497 -13.82 -9.14 -10.00
C ASP A 497 -15.09 -9.57 -9.24
N THR A 498 -15.00 -10.61 -8.43
CA THR A 498 -16.12 -11.06 -7.59
C THR A 498 -16.46 -10.02 -6.52
N ILE A 499 -15.46 -9.43 -5.89
CA ILE A 499 -15.65 -8.35 -4.89
C ILE A 499 -16.27 -7.10 -5.54
N LYS A 500 -15.77 -6.67 -6.69
CA LYS A 500 -16.38 -5.56 -7.46
C LYS A 500 -17.84 -5.82 -7.78
N SER A 501 -18.14 -7.02 -8.27
CA SER A 501 -19.51 -7.41 -8.64
C SER A 501 -20.45 -7.47 -7.44
N TYR A 502 -19.94 -7.72 -6.24
CA TYR A 502 -20.71 -7.69 -5.00
C TYR A 502 -21.20 -6.28 -4.70
N TYR A 503 -20.29 -5.28 -4.72
CA TYR A 503 -20.63 -3.89 -4.38
C TYR A 503 -21.31 -3.10 -5.52
N ILE A 504 -21.21 -3.52 -6.78
CA ILE A 504 -21.98 -2.89 -7.88
C ILE A 504 -23.45 -3.29 -7.84
N LYS A 505 -23.79 -4.44 -7.22
CA LYS A 505 -25.17 -4.95 -7.13
C LYS A 505 -25.94 -4.43 -5.91
N GLU A 506 -25.26 -3.89 -4.93
CA GLU A 506 -25.83 -3.15 -3.81
C GLU A 506 -26.10 -1.69 -4.20
#